data_2a10f8d53f77f1daeef7ae72434f98dd
#
_entry.id   2a10f8d53f77f1daeef7ae72434f98dd
#
_cell.length_a   1.000
_cell.length_b   1.000
_cell.length_c   1.000
_cell.angle_alpha   90.00
_cell.angle_beta   90.00
_cell.angle_gamma   90.00
#
_symmetry.space_group_name_H-M   'P 1'
#
loop_
_entity.id
_entity.type
_entity.pdbx_description
1 polymer ?
#
loop_
_entity_poly.entity_id
_entity_poly.type
_entity_poly.pdbx_seq_one_letter_code
_entity_poly.pdbx_strand_id
1 'polypeptide(L)'
;MNVYLYYVSAEWKIPSITDVNPNFATYQNNFLKIDYPEKWIFTETTNSVTFAPERDSIDKIIIKVSPIPSDSLSIKSVVDSTLDEFVRTLDNFELIESSPISNIKDPNHKLVYSYLDENKNKIQNMDVGIMRGANLYIISSTSNYTDYYRNLPIYERMLTSFNYYYEQELLNQFSSNLLKPVADFVPILGNSSSITMVEFGDYQCTFCAKFHNETREQIIKNFVNSGKINLIFKDYIVNDIPTDKGSSMGAEASYCAGEQGKYWNYHAELYDNWKGEGTGWITNDSLKQFAKNVKVPNMEQFSNCIESNKYSTLVQNNDNIARSMGLSGTPSFILIKDNNIETIIPGALPYEIFEQTLNRLLSN
;
A
#
# COMPACT_ATOMS: atom_id res chain seq x y z
N MET A 1 -31.09 20.31 -43.91
CA MET A 1 -31.30 18.87 -44.08
C MET A 1 -31.70 18.32 -42.74
N ASN A 2 -33.00 18.11 -42.52
CA ASN A 2 -33.60 17.77 -41.23
C ASN A 2 -33.36 16.29 -40.92
N VAL A 3 -32.68 15.98 -39.81
CA VAL A 3 -32.59 14.62 -39.30
C VAL A 3 -33.72 14.43 -38.30
N TYR A 4 -34.69 13.60 -38.65
CA TYR A 4 -35.79 13.18 -37.80
C TYR A 4 -35.28 12.23 -36.72
N LEU A 5 -35.40 12.67 -35.44
CA LEU A 5 -35.26 11.80 -34.27
C LEU A 5 -36.54 10.94 -34.18
N TYR A 6 -36.43 9.65 -34.43
CA TYR A 6 -37.48 8.67 -34.07
C TYR A 6 -37.37 8.37 -32.59
N TYR A 7 -38.28 8.92 -31.79
CA TYR A 7 -38.58 8.42 -30.47
C TYR A 7 -39.36 7.13 -30.61
N VAL A 8 -38.76 5.99 -30.35
CA VAL A 8 -39.48 4.75 -30.11
C VAL A 8 -39.83 4.72 -28.63
N SER A 9 -41.04 5.06 -28.26
CA SER A 9 -41.60 4.83 -26.92
C SER A 9 -41.90 3.34 -26.76
N ALA A 10 -40.89 2.55 -26.41
CA ALA A 10 -41.13 1.27 -25.80
C ALA A 10 -41.44 1.53 -24.32
N GLU A 11 -42.69 1.36 -23.92
CA GLU A 11 -43.08 1.25 -22.49
C GLU A 11 -42.33 0.04 -21.89
N TRP A 12 -41.18 0.30 -21.34
CA TRP A 12 -40.52 -0.67 -20.46
C TRP A 12 -41.36 -0.77 -19.19
N LYS A 13 -42.20 -1.80 -19.10
CA LYS A 13 -42.74 -2.24 -17.82
C LYS A 13 -41.55 -2.70 -16.98
N ILE A 14 -41.11 -1.83 -16.07
CA ILE A 14 -40.23 -2.22 -14.99
C ILE A 14 -40.94 -3.37 -14.26
N PRO A 15 -40.38 -4.59 -14.21
CA PRO A 15 -40.96 -5.66 -13.41
C PRO A 15 -41.11 -5.13 -11.98
N SER A 16 -42.24 -5.38 -11.34
CA SER A 16 -42.50 -4.94 -9.98
C SER A 16 -41.37 -5.38 -9.06
N ILE A 17 -40.69 -4.41 -8.50
CA ILE A 17 -39.56 -4.57 -7.56
C ILE A 17 -40.15 -5.13 -6.23
N THR A 18 -40.44 -6.41 -6.19
CA THR A 18 -40.91 -7.07 -4.96
C THR A 18 -39.86 -7.96 -4.29
N ASP A 19 -38.64 -8.12 -4.88
CA ASP A 19 -37.55 -8.95 -4.32
C ASP A 19 -36.18 -8.29 -4.28
N VAL A 20 -36.07 -6.97 -4.29
CA VAL A 20 -34.79 -6.26 -4.46
C VAL A 20 -34.36 -5.47 -3.22
N ASN A 21 -34.69 -5.97 -2.02
CA ASN A 21 -34.01 -5.48 -0.83
C ASN A 21 -33.44 -6.67 -0.06
N PRO A 22 -32.36 -7.31 -0.56
CA PRO A 22 -31.77 -8.41 0.18
C PRO A 22 -31.25 -7.87 1.52
N ASN A 23 -31.36 -8.68 2.56
CA ASN A 23 -30.62 -8.41 3.79
C ASN A 23 -29.12 -8.35 3.45
N PHE A 24 -28.41 -7.46 4.10
CA PHE A 24 -26.97 -7.31 3.93
C PHE A 24 -26.24 -7.77 5.18
N ALA A 25 -25.19 -8.55 4.98
CA ALA A 25 -24.18 -8.86 5.98
C ALA A 25 -22.96 -7.96 5.76
N THR A 26 -22.15 -7.79 6.77
CA THR A 26 -20.91 -7.03 6.67
C THR A 26 -19.73 -7.99 6.56
N TYR A 27 -18.94 -7.85 5.52
CA TYR A 27 -17.62 -8.45 5.40
C TYR A 27 -16.55 -7.46 5.86
N GLN A 28 -15.55 -7.96 6.56
CA GLN A 28 -14.45 -7.16 7.06
C GLN A 28 -13.17 -8.01 7.13
N ASN A 29 -12.08 -7.45 6.62
CA ASN A 29 -10.73 -7.98 6.82
C ASN A 29 -9.75 -6.85 7.15
N ASN A 30 -8.44 -7.08 7.07
CA ASN A 30 -7.42 -6.07 7.40
C ASN A 30 -7.35 -4.90 6.40
N PHE A 31 -7.99 -4.99 5.24
CA PHE A 31 -7.87 -4.01 4.15
C PHE A 31 -9.16 -3.25 3.90
N LEU A 32 -10.31 -3.86 4.13
CA LEU A 32 -11.60 -3.27 3.78
C LEU A 32 -12.75 -3.78 4.63
N LYS A 33 -13.81 -2.98 4.60
CA LYS A 33 -15.15 -3.32 5.08
C LYS A 33 -16.15 -3.04 3.97
N ILE A 34 -17.12 -3.95 3.78
CA ILE A 34 -18.16 -3.79 2.79
C ILE A 34 -19.41 -4.56 3.22
N ASP A 35 -20.58 -3.99 2.98
CA ASP A 35 -21.83 -4.72 3.13
C ASP A 35 -22.12 -5.47 1.82
N TYR A 36 -22.53 -6.71 1.93
CA TYR A 36 -22.86 -7.58 0.80
C TYR A 36 -24.16 -8.34 1.06
N PRO A 37 -24.90 -8.78 0.03
CA PRO A 37 -26.13 -9.55 0.22
C PRO A 37 -25.87 -10.81 1.07
N GLU A 38 -26.61 -11.00 2.16
CA GLU A 38 -26.41 -12.08 3.13
C GLU A 38 -26.40 -13.49 2.50
N LYS A 39 -27.13 -13.65 1.39
CA LYS A 39 -27.18 -14.91 0.65
C LYS A 39 -26.04 -15.14 -0.34
N TRP A 40 -25.21 -14.11 -0.56
CA TRP A 40 -24.06 -14.26 -1.43
C TRP A 40 -22.92 -14.97 -0.69
N ILE A 41 -22.14 -15.72 -1.44
CA ILE A 41 -20.90 -16.31 -0.95
C ILE A 41 -19.73 -15.38 -1.27
N PHE A 42 -18.64 -15.51 -0.50
CA PHE A 42 -17.41 -14.83 -0.82
C PHE A 42 -16.23 -15.79 -0.83
N THR A 43 -15.22 -15.45 -1.62
CA THR A 43 -13.93 -16.14 -1.68
C THR A 43 -12.80 -15.13 -1.61
N GLU A 44 -11.74 -15.47 -0.88
CA GLU A 44 -10.61 -14.60 -0.65
C GLU A 44 -9.34 -15.16 -1.28
N THR A 45 -8.48 -14.24 -1.72
CA THR A 45 -7.07 -14.48 -2.02
C THR A 45 -6.21 -13.51 -1.20
N THR A 46 -4.90 -13.53 -1.38
CA THR A 46 -3.98 -12.64 -0.68
C THR A 46 -4.31 -11.14 -0.89
N ASN A 47 -4.83 -10.76 -2.06
CA ASN A 47 -5.04 -9.37 -2.45
C ASN A 47 -6.41 -9.09 -3.08
N SER A 48 -7.35 -10.02 -3.00
CA SER A 48 -8.71 -9.81 -3.51
C SER A 48 -9.76 -10.57 -2.71
N VAL A 49 -10.99 -10.05 -2.76
CA VAL A 49 -12.18 -10.75 -2.33
C VAL A 49 -13.23 -10.67 -3.43
N THR A 50 -13.91 -11.79 -3.68
CA THR A 50 -14.99 -11.91 -4.67
C THR A 50 -16.29 -12.24 -3.96
N PHE A 51 -17.35 -11.51 -4.24
CA PHE A 51 -18.71 -11.77 -3.77
C PHE A 51 -19.58 -12.15 -4.96
N ALA A 52 -20.35 -13.22 -4.84
CA ALA A 52 -21.24 -13.71 -5.89
C ALA A 52 -22.46 -14.44 -5.30
N PRO A 53 -23.60 -14.50 -6.04
CA PRO A 53 -24.77 -15.28 -5.61
C PRO A 53 -24.45 -16.77 -5.44
N GLU A 54 -23.59 -17.31 -6.30
CA GLU A 54 -23.13 -18.70 -6.30
C GLU A 54 -21.72 -18.82 -6.92
N ARG A 55 -21.09 -19.99 -6.76
CA ARG A 55 -19.82 -20.26 -7.43
C ARG A 55 -19.99 -20.17 -8.94
N ASP A 56 -18.99 -19.61 -9.60
CA ASP A 56 -18.93 -19.48 -11.06
C ASP A 56 -20.01 -18.57 -11.67
N SER A 57 -20.74 -17.79 -10.83
CA SER A 57 -21.65 -16.78 -11.32
C SER A 57 -20.94 -15.71 -12.15
N ILE A 58 -21.59 -15.30 -13.24
CA ILE A 58 -21.16 -14.10 -14.00
C ILE A 58 -21.44 -12.85 -13.15
N ASP A 59 -22.59 -12.83 -12.46
CA ASP A 59 -22.95 -11.74 -11.55
C ASP A 59 -22.05 -11.78 -10.32
N LYS A 60 -21.14 -10.82 -10.19
CA LYS A 60 -20.20 -10.77 -9.08
C LYS A 60 -19.62 -9.38 -8.86
N ILE A 61 -19.11 -9.17 -7.66
CA ILE A 61 -18.22 -8.06 -7.34
C ILE A 61 -16.87 -8.63 -6.92
N ILE A 62 -15.81 -8.10 -7.53
CA ILE A 62 -14.43 -8.39 -7.16
C ILE A 62 -13.82 -7.10 -6.62
N ILE A 63 -13.26 -7.17 -5.43
CA ILE A 63 -12.46 -6.08 -4.88
C ILE A 63 -11.01 -6.55 -4.87
N LYS A 64 -10.17 -5.84 -5.60
CA LYS A 64 -8.74 -6.11 -5.70
C LYS A 64 -7.96 -4.94 -5.12
N VAL A 65 -6.93 -5.25 -4.35
CA VAL A 65 -5.97 -4.28 -3.83
C VAL A 65 -4.61 -4.57 -4.46
N SER A 66 -4.00 -3.56 -5.03
CA SER A 66 -2.66 -3.66 -5.62
C SER A 66 -1.84 -2.42 -5.31
N PRO A 67 -0.51 -2.52 -5.27
CA PRO A 67 0.34 -1.33 -5.26
C PRO A 67 0.05 -0.45 -6.48
N ILE A 68 0.13 0.86 -6.30
CA ILE A 68 0.04 1.80 -7.42
C ILE A 68 1.25 1.55 -8.34
N PRO A 69 1.05 1.35 -9.66
CA PRO A 69 2.16 1.19 -10.59
C PRO A 69 3.12 2.39 -10.53
N SER A 70 4.42 2.11 -10.58
CA SER A 70 5.48 3.12 -10.41
C SER A 70 5.48 4.24 -11.47
N ASP A 71 4.85 4.01 -12.60
CA ASP A 71 4.65 4.95 -13.71
C ASP A 71 3.31 5.71 -13.64
N SER A 72 2.45 5.36 -12.69
CA SER A 72 1.09 5.90 -12.54
C SER A 72 1.02 6.89 -11.39
N LEU A 73 1.41 8.16 -11.64
CA LEU A 73 1.41 9.23 -10.62
C LEU A 73 0.01 9.83 -10.36
N SER A 74 -1.03 9.41 -11.08
CA SER A 74 -2.39 9.94 -10.93
C SER A 74 -3.44 8.91 -11.31
N ILE A 75 -4.65 9.08 -10.78
CA ILE A 75 -5.80 8.24 -11.18
C ILE A 75 -6.06 8.36 -12.70
N LYS A 76 -5.79 9.53 -13.28
CA LYS A 76 -5.93 9.72 -14.72
C LYS A 76 -4.98 8.83 -15.52
N SER A 77 -3.70 8.73 -15.14
CA SER A 77 -2.75 7.85 -15.83
C SER A 77 -3.12 6.37 -15.71
N VAL A 78 -3.66 5.95 -14.56
CA VAL A 78 -4.21 4.59 -14.39
C VAL A 78 -5.37 4.35 -15.34
N VAL A 79 -6.32 5.28 -15.41
CA VAL A 79 -7.49 5.19 -16.29
C VAL A 79 -7.09 5.13 -17.77
N ASP A 80 -6.19 6.02 -18.19
CA ASP A 80 -5.73 6.07 -19.58
C ASP A 80 -5.07 4.74 -19.98
N SER A 81 -4.17 4.21 -19.14
CA SER A 81 -3.51 2.90 -19.37
C SER A 81 -4.51 1.74 -19.40
N THR A 82 -5.51 1.76 -18.51
CA THR A 82 -6.55 0.72 -18.43
C THR A 82 -7.43 0.74 -19.69
N LEU A 83 -7.83 1.92 -20.17
CA LEU A 83 -8.61 2.04 -21.39
C LEU A 83 -7.83 1.58 -22.63
N ASP A 84 -6.55 1.92 -22.72
CA ASP A 84 -5.67 1.43 -23.79
C ASP A 84 -5.53 -0.09 -23.79
N GLU A 85 -5.49 -0.71 -22.62
CA GLU A 85 -5.49 -2.16 -22.46
C GLU A 85 -6.84 -2.76 -22.90
N PHE A 86 -7.96 -2.22 -22.43
CA PHE A 86 -9.29 -2.74 -22.75
C PHE A 86 -9.58 -2.69 -24.26
N VAL A 87 -9.22 -1.60 -24.92
CA VAL A 87 -9.36 -1.48 -26.39
C VAL A 87 -8.56 -2.56 -27.13
N ARG A 88 -7.42 -3.00 -26.58
CA ARG A 88 -6.58 -4.02 -27.22
C ARG A 88 -6.99 -5.45 -26.90
N THR A 89 -7.57 -5.68 -25.72
CA THR A 89 -7.75 -7.05 -25.18
C THR A 89 -9.19 -7.51 -25.13
N LEU A 90 -10.17 -6.59 -25.04
CA LEU A 90 -11.58 -6.93 -24.93
C LEU A 90 -12.25 -6.92 -26.31
N ASP A 91 -12.91 -8.03 -26.65
CA ASP A 91 -13.64 -8.15 -27.91
C ASP A 91 -14.88 -7.26 -27.92
N ASN A 92 -15.03 -6.46 -28.95
CA ASN A 92 -16.16 -5.52 -29.12
C ASN A 92 -16.34 -4.58 -27.90
N PHE A 93 -15.23 -4.04 -27.38
CA PHE A 93 -15.22 -3.09 -26.27
C PHE A 93 -16.00 -1.82 -26.60
N GLU A 94 -16.89 -1.42 -25.72
CA GLU A 94 -17.70 -0.20 -25.81
C GLU A 94 -17.67 0.53 -24.45
N LEU A 95 -17.04 1.71 -24.40
CA LEU A 95 -17.04 2.57 -23.22
C LEU A 95 -18.38 3.29 -23.12
N ILE A 96 -19.09 3.13 -21.98
CA ILE A 96 -20.42 3.70 -21.73
C ILE A 96 -20.30 4.96 -20.85
N GLU A 97 -19.48 4.90 -19.80
CA GLU A 97 -19.26 6.01 -18.87
C GLU A 97 -17.81 6.04 -18.38
N SER A 98 -17.27 7.25 -18.24
CA SER A 98 -15.97 7.52 -17.63
C SER A 98 -16.06 8.80 -16.81
N SER A 99 -16.10 8.69 -15.48
CA SER A 99 -16.33 9.86 -14.63
C SER A 99 -15.79 9.65 -13.20
N PRO A 100 -15.39 10.72 -12.50
CA PRO A 100 -15.09 10.64 -11.07
C PRO A 100 -16.38 10.49 -10.25
N ILE A 101 -16.27 9.89 -9.06
CA ILE A 101 -17.37 9.77 -8.10
C ILE A 101 -17.24 10.89 -7.07
N SER A 102 -18.19 11.81 -7.03
CA SER A 102 -18.11 13.06 -6.26
C SER A 102 -18.13 12.90 -4.73
N ASN A 103 -18.71 11.83 -4.23
CA ASN A 103 -18.81 11.55 -2.78
C ASN A 103 -17.60 10.77 -2.22
N ILE A 104 -16.65 10.36 -3.05
CA ILE A 104 -15.39 9.77 -2.64
C ILE A 104 -14.31 10.86 -2.64
N LYS A 105 -13.69 11.13 -1.49
CA LYS A 105 -12.70 12.21 -1.33
C LYS A 105 -11.34 11.89 -1.95
N ASP A 106 -10.95 10.61 -1.94
CA ASP A 106 -9.68 10.18 -2.52
C ASP A 106 -9.72 10.23 -4.04
N PRO A 107 -8.58 10.35 -4.73
CA PRO A 107 -8.53 10.27 -6.19
C PRO A 107 -9.18 8.98 -6.67
N ASN A 108 -10.23 9.10 -7.47
CA ASN A 108 -11.04 7.98 -7.91
C ASN A 108 -11.56 8.20 -9.33
N HIS A 109 -11.95 7.08 -9.97
CA HIS A 109 -12.60 7.12 -11.26
C HIS A 109 -13.48 5.88 -11.46
N LYS A 110 -14.65 6.10 -12.07
CA LYS A 110 -15.60 5.05 -12.48
C LYS A 110 -15.55 4.88 -13.99
N LEU A 111 -15.44 3.63 -14.43
CA LEU A 111 -15.60 3.20 -15.81
C LEU A 111 -16.80 2.26 -15.90
N VAL A 112 -17.73 2.53 -16.81
CA VAL A 112 -18.78 1.58 -17.19
C VAL A 112 -18.58 1.24 -18.66
N TYR A 113 -18.54 -0.05 -18.96
CA TYR A 113 -18.25 -0.53 -20.30
C TYR A 113 -18.88 -1.89 -20.58
N SER A 114 -18.99 -2.25 -21.86
CA SER A 114 -19.43 -3.57 -22.28
C SER A 114 -18.43 -4.19 -23.25
N TYR A 115 -18.45 -5.52 -23.34
CA TYR A 115 -17.61 -6.31 -24.22
C TYR A 115 -18.23 -7.68 -24.47
N LEU A 116 -17.67 -8.47 -25.40
CA LEU A 116 -18.06 -9.86 -25.62
C LEU A 116 -17.06 -10.80 -24.91
N ASP A 117 -17.60 -11.73 -24.10
CA ASP A 117 -16.79 -12.79 -23.50
C ASP A 117 -16.33 -13.83 -24.55
N GLU A 118 -15.57 -14.84 -24.11
CA GLU A 118 -15.09 -15.93 -24.97
C GLU A 118 -16.24 -16.71 -25.65
N ASN A 119 -17.42 -16.74 -25.02
CA ASN A 119 -18.62 -17.39 -25.54
C ASN A 119 -19.50 -16.45 -26.38
N LYS A 120 -19.02 -15.23 -26.65
CA LYS A 120 -19.77 -14.17 -27.37
C LYS A 120 -20.99 -13.65 -26.64
N ASN A 121 -21.08 -13.84 -25.33
CA ASN A 121 -22.10 -13.19 -24.53
C ASN A 121 -21.70 -11.72 -24.29
N LYS A 122 -22.67 -10.80 -24.37
CA LYS A 122 -22.41 -9.39 -24.04
C LYS A 122 -22.40 -9.24 -22.52
N ILE A 123 -21.27 -8.83 -21.99
CA ILE A 123 -21.02 -8.55 -20.58
C ILE A 123 -21.01 -7.04 -20.36
N GLN A 124 -21.48 -6.59 -19.22
CA GLN A 124 -21.35 -5.21 -18.78
C GLN A 124 -20.66 -5.16 -17.41
N ASN A 125 -19.68 -4.28 -17.33
CA ASN A 125 -18.89 -4.02 -16.13
C ASN A 125 -19.02 -2.57 -15.65
N MET A 126 -18.91 -2.42 -14.34
CA MET A 126 -18.57 -1.14 -13.71
C MET A 126 -17.34 -1.34 -12.85
N ASP A 127 -16.27 -0.66 -13.19
CA ASP A 127 -15.03 -0.63 -12.42
C ASP A 127 -14.88 0.72 -11.73
N VAL A 128 -14.58 0.69 -10.44
CA VAL A 128 -14.25 1.88 -9.66
C VAL A 128 -12.84 1.73 -9.13
N GLY A 129 -11.95 2.57 -9.63
CA GLY A 129 -10.57 2.69 -9.13
C GLY A 129 -10.49 3.79 -8.09
N ILE A 130 -9.87 3.51 -6.94
CA ILE A 130 -9.63 4.48 -5.85
C ILE A 130 -8.16 4.38 -5.47
N MET A 131 -7.44 5.50 -5.59
CA MET A 131 -6.03 5.59 -5.16
C MET A 131 -5.98 6.10 -3.72
N ARG A 132 -5.44 5.29 -2.81
CA ARG A 132 -5.22 5.72 -1.44
C ARG A 132 -3.91 5.20 -0.87
N GLY A 133 -3.11 6.13 -0.35
CA GLY A 133 -1.75 5.80 0.10
C GLY A 133 -0.94 5.20 -1.05
N ALA A 134 -0.35 4.04 -0.79
CA ALA A 134 0.41 3.27 -1.78
C ALA A 134 -0.44 2.31 -2.62
N ASN A 135 -1.76 2.23 -2.37
CA ASN A 135 -2.63 1.21 -2.92
C ASN A 135 -3.65 1.78 -3.90
N LEU A 136 -3.89 0.98 -4.94
CA LEU A 136 -5.01 1.11 -5.85
C LEU A 136 -6.05 0.04 -5.47
N TYR A 137 -7.23 0.48 -5.07
CA TYR A 137 -8.40 -0.38 -4.87
C TYR A 137 -9.19 -0.39 -6.17
N ILE A 138 -9.48 -1.56 -6.69
CA ILE A 138 -10.32 -1.75 -7.87
C ILE A 138 -11.54 -2.55 -7.44
N ILE A 139 -12.72 -1.96 -7.57
CA ILE A 139 -14.00 -2.58 -7.30
C ILE A 139 -14.67 -2.82 -8.64
N SER A 140 -14.69 -4.08 -9.07
CA SER A 140 -15.24 -4.50 -10.36
C SER A 140 -16.56 -5.23 -10.16
N SER A 141 -17.65 -4.69 -10.68
CA SER A 141 -18.93 -5.39 -10.75
C SER A 141 -19.20 -5.86 -12.17
N THR A 142 -19.52 -7.14 -12.31
CA THR A 142 -19.73 -7.81 -13.59
C THR A 142 -21.12 -8.44 -13.64
N SER A 143 -21.81 -8.28 -14.76
CA SER A 143 -23.08 -8.96 -15.05
C SER A 143 -23.21 -9.25 -16.54
N ASN A 144 -24.11 -10.19 -16.89
CA ASN A 144 -24.67 -10.19 -18.22
C ASN A 144 -25.31 -8.83 -18.55
N TYR A 145 -25.18 -8.40 -19.77
CA TYR A 145 -25.70 -7.10 -20.22
C TYR A 145 -27.20 -6.89 -19.88
N THR A 146 -28.01 -7.95 -20.01
CA THR A 146 -29.45 -7.92 -19.72
C THR A 146 -29.76 -7.80 -18.21
N ASP A 147 -28.87 -8.28 -17.36
CA ASP A 147 -29.09 -8.36 -15.91
C ASP A 147 -28.42 -7.23 -15.14
N TYR A 148 -27.53 -6.51 -15.79
CA TYR A 148 -26.73 -5.45 -15.18
C TYR A 148 -27.59 -4.41 -14.44
N TYR A 149 -28.62 -3.87 -15.09
CA TYR A 149 -29.47 -2.85 -14.48
C TYR A 149 -30.33 -3.39 -13.33
N ARG A 150 -30.63 -4.67 -13.34
CA ARG A 150 -31.30 -5.34 -12.20
C ARG A 150 -30.38 -5.44 -11.00
N ASN A 151 -29.10 -5.72 -11.23
CA ASN A 151 -28.08 -5.89 -10.19
C ASN A 151 -27.46 -4.56 -9.73
N LEU A 152 -27.57 -3.50 -10.54
CA LEU A 152 -26.95 -2.20 -10.27
C LEU A 152 -27.27 -1.63 -8.87
N PRO A 153 -28.51 -1.68 -8.32
CA PRO A 153 -28.77 -1.19 -6.98
C PRO A 153 -27.99 -1.95 -5.88
N ILE A 154 -27.74 -3.24 -6.09
CA ILE A 154 -26.89 -4.05 -5.18
C ILE A 154 -25.46 -3.56 -5.26
N TYR A 155 -24.94 -3.38 -6.47
CA TYR A 155 -23.56 -2.92 -6.70
C TYR A 155 -23.32 -1.53 -6.13
N GLU A 156 -24.26 -0.61 -6.36
CA GLU A 156 -24.19 0.77 -5.81
C GLU A 156 -24.25 0.76 -4.27
N ARG A 157 -25.07 -0.07 -3.67
CA ARG A 157 -25.14 -0.21 -2.21
C ARG A 157 -23.84 -0.78 -1.65
N MET A 158 -23.28 -1.83 -2.27
CA MET A 158 -21.98 -2.38 -1.89
C MET A 158 -20.89 -1.32 -2.01
N LEU A 159 -20.84 -0.58 -3.13
CA LEU A 159 -19.87 0.51 -3.33
C LEU A 159 -20.04 1.62 -2.29
N THR A 160 -21.28 2.00 -1.95
CA THR A 160 -21.54 3.04 -0.95
C THR A 160 -21.16 2.62 0.46
N SER A 161 -21.27 1.33 0.80
CA SER A 161 -20.84 0.78 2.07
C SER A 161 -19.35 0.46 2.14
N PHE A 162 -18.69 0.45 0.97
CA PHE A 162 -17.26 0.17 0.89
C PHE A 162 -16.47 1.19 1.70
N ASN A 163 -15.72 0.68 2.65
CA ASN A 163 -14.79 1.47 3.45
C ASN A 163 -13.48 0.69 3.50
N TYR A 164 -12.42 1.33 3.07
CA TYR A 164 -11.10 0.80 3.28
C TYR A 164 -10.71 1.09 4.72
N TYR A 165 -10.23 0.05 5.40
CA TYR A 165 -9.76 0.24 6.76
C TYR A 165 -8.47 1.06 6.76
N TYR A 166 -8.69 2.30 7.05
CA TYR A 166 -7.91 3.05 8.00
C TYR A 166 -8.92 3.74 8.93
N GLU A 167 -9.59 2.95 9.77
CA GLU A 167 -10.33 3.56 10.85
C GLU A 167 -9.37 4.42 11.66
N GLN A 168 -9.79 5.64 11.95
CA GLN A 168 -8.99 6.59 12.72
C GLN A 168 -8.50 5.98 14.06
N GLU A 169 -9.26 5.03 14.63
CA GLU A 169 -8.84 4.29 15.83
C GLU A 169 -7.72 3.28 15.57
N LEU A 170 -7.80 2.51 14.49
CA LEU A 170 -6.73 1.58 14.10
C LEU A 170 -5.48 2.37 13.69
N LEU A 171 -5.66 3.46 12.95
CA LEU A 171 -4.61 4.41 12.60
C LEU A 171 -3.98 5.04 13.84
N ASN A 172 -4.77 5.45 14.82
CA ASN A 172 -4.26 6.02 16.06
C ASN A 172 -3.52 4.97 16.89
N GLN A 173 -3.95 3.72 16.88
CA GLN A 173 -3.24 2.62 17.51
C GLN A 173 -1.94 2.29 16.78
N PHE A 174 -1.95 2.24 15.43
CA PHE A 174 -0.72 2.08 14.65
C PHE A 174 0.19 3.29 14.79
N SER A 175 -0.31 4.52 14.66
CA SER A 175 0.53 5.72 14.78
C SER A 175 1.22 5.79 16.14
N SER A 176 0.54 5.47 17.23
CA SER A 176 1.14 5.43 18.57
C SER A 176 2.28 4.39 18.68
N ASN A 177 2.16 3.25 18.00
CA ASN A 177 3.20 2.23 17.94
C ASN A 177 4.33 2.59 16.97
N LEU A 178 4.02 3.28 15.88
CA LEU A 178 5.00 3.74 14.91
C LEU A 178 5.89 4.85 15.45
N LEU A 179 5.31 5.77 16.24
CA LEU A 179 6.01 6.90 16.86
C LEU A 179 6.87 6.50 18.06
N LYS A 180 6.65 5.32 18.64
CA LYS A 180 7.53 4.82 19.68
C LYS A 180 8.92 4.53 19.12
N PRO A 181 9.99 4.94 19.78
CA PRO A 181 11.31 4.45 19.47
C PRO A 181 11.30 2.92 19.44
N VAL A 182 12.04 2.34 18.51
CA VAL A 182 12.15 0.88 18.39
C VAL A 182 12.74 0.27 19.66
N ALA A 183 13.66 1.00 20.28
CA ALA A 183 14.19 0.77 21.63
C ALA A 183 14.65 2.12 22.21
N ASP A 184 14.72 2.22 23.52
CA ASP A 184 15.07 3.48 24.21
C ASP A 184 16.45 4.05 23.80
N PHE A 185 17.33 3.21 23.31
CA PHE A 185 18.67 3.59 22.84
C PHE A 185 18.74 3.89 21.33
N VAL A 186 17.63 3.74 20.57
CA VAL A 186 17.58 4.09 19.15
C VAL A 186 17.05 5.51 19.02
N PRO A 187 17.90 6.48 18.73
CA PRO A 187 17.47 7.86 18.66
C PRO A 187 16.59 8.11 17.44
N ILE A 188 15.50 8.84 17.66
CA ILE A 188 14.75 9.48 16.58
C ILE A 188 15.65 10.60 16.03
N LEU A 189 15.82 10.65 14.70
CA LEU A 189 16.48 11.81 14.10
C LEU A 189 15.48 12.96 14.02
N GLY A 190 15.92 14.16 14.42
CA GLY A 190 15.11 15.39 14.46
C GLY A 190 14.80 15.83 15.88
N ASN A 191 14.14 17.00 16.00
CA ASN A 191 13.93 17.67 17.27
C ASN A 191 12.44 18.00 17.47
N SER A 192 11.65 17.03 17.93
CA SER A 192 10.27 17.27 18.42
C SER A 192 9.33 17.94 17.41
N SER A 193 9.42 17.63 16.15
CA SER A 193 8.45 18.06 15.15
C SER A 193 7.12 17.30 15.32
N SER A 194 6.00 17.93 14.96
CA SER A 194 4.69 17.28 14.86
C SER A 194 4.62 16.29 13.69
N ILE A 195 5.52 16.40 12.72
CA ILE A 195 5.60 15.51 11.55
C ILE A 195 6.71 14.51 11.74
N THR A 196 6.38 13.23 11.60
CA THR A 196 7.35 12.13 11.63
C THR A 196 7.25 11.31 10.36
N MET A 197 8.38 11.08 9.70
CA MET A 197 8.53 10.11 8.63
C MET A 197 9.06 8.81 9.22
N VAL A 198 8.31 7.71 9.07
CA VAL A 198 8.73 6.36 9.46
C VAL A 198 9.09 5.61 8.20
N GLU A 199 10.36 5.26 8.07
CA GLU A 199 10.88 4.42 7.00
C GLU A 199 10.83 2.95 7.42
N PHE A 200 10.20 2.10 6.63
CA PHE A 200 10.30 0.66 6.71
C PHE A 200 11.27 0.15 5.64
N GLY A 201 12.35 -0.47 6.07
CA GLY A 201 13.45 -0.85 5.18
C GLY A 201 14.07 -2.20 5.50
N ASP A 202 14.87 -2.67 4.54
CA ASP A 202 15.63 -3.92 4.59
C ASP A 202 17.05 -3.66 4.11
N TYR A 203 18.05 -4.09 4.88
CA TYR A 203 19.46 -3.79 4.57
C TYR A 203 20.00 -4.51 3.32
N GLN A 204 19.34 -5.55 2.84
CA GLN A 204 19.70 -6.17 1.56
C GLN A 204 18.95 -5.57 0.37
N CYS A 205 17.85 -4.82 0.58
CA CYS A 205 16.99 -4.33 -0.48
C CYS A 205 17.68 -3.33 -1.40
N THR A 206 17.65 -3.60 -2.71
CA THR A 206 18.19 -2.72 -3.76
C THR A 206 17.61 -1.32 -3.71
N PHE A 207 16.28 -1.21 -3.55
CA PHE A 207 15.61 0.08 -3.53
C PHE A 207 15.85 0.85 -2.23
N CYS A 208 16.09 0.17 -1.09
CA CYS A 208 16.50 0.85 0.14
C CYS A 208 17.90 1.45 0.00
N ALA A 209 18.84 0.70 -0.58
CA ALA A 209 20.17 1.23 -0.89
C ALA A 209 20.09 2.40 -1.88
N LYS A 210 19.22 2.32 -2.89
CA LYS A 210 18.98 3.44 -3.81
C LYS A 210 18.47 4.68 -3.08
N PHE A 211 17.45 4.54 -2.22
CA PHE A 211 16.92 5.64 -1.42
C PHE A 211 18.01 6.28 -0.54
N HIS A 212 18.78 5.44 0.15
CA HIS A 212 19.90 5.88 0.99
C HIS A 212 20.89 6.76 0.20
N ASN A 213 21.29 6.32 -1.00
CA ASN A 213 22.32 6.97 -1.79
C ASN A 213 21.83 8.23 -2.54
N GLU A 214 20.58 8.26 -2.99
CA GLU A 214 20.08 9.29 -3.90
C GLU A 214 19.18 10.34 -3.22
N THR A 215 18.42 9.94 -2.18
CA THR A 215 17.31 10.77 -1.65
C THR A 215 17.47 11.12 -0.17
N ARG A 216 17.92 10.17 0.66
CA ARG A 216 17.90 10.28 2.11
C ARG A 216 18.68 11.47 2.65
N GLU A 217 19.88 11.74 2.12
CA GLU A 217 20.72 12.85 2.59
C GLU A 217 20.05 14.21 2.38
N GLN A 218 19.36 14.39 1.27
CA GLN A 218 18.63 15.62 0.97
C GLN A 218 17.46 15.82 1.95
N ILE A 219 16.72 14.75 2.30
CA ILE A 219 15.65 14.78 3.30
C ILE A 219 16.25 15.16 4.67
N ILE A 220 17.33 14.50 5.09
CA ILE A 220 17.99 14.81 6.37
C ILE A 220 18.40 16.27 6.41
N LYS A 221 19.08 16.75 5.38
CA LYS A 221 19.59 18.13 5.31
C LYS A 221 18.47 19.18 5.33
N ASN A 222 17.42 18.99 4.52
CA ASN A 222 16.43 20.02 4.26
C ASN A 222 15.25 19.99 5.22
N PHE A 223 14.98 18.84 5.85
CA PHE A 223 13.80 18.67 6.70
C PHE A 223 14.15 18.22 8.12
N VAL A 224 15.01 17.21 8.30
CA VAL A 224 15.35 16.70 9.64
C VAL A 224 16.25 17.67 10.40
N ASN A 225 17.37 18.08 9.83
CA ASN A 225 18.32 18.98 10.46
C ASN A 225 17.74 20.40 10.66
N SER A 226 16.77 20.77 9.86
CA SER A 226 16.02 22.03 10.02
C SER A 226 14.90 21.96 11.05
N GLY A 227 14.69 20.79 11.69
CA GLY A 227 13.65 20.57 12.72
C GLY A 227 12.22 20.52 12.19
N LYS A 228 12.05 20.39 10.87
CA LYS A 228 10.72 20.35 10.24
C LYS A 228 10.05 18.98 10.38
N ILE A 229 10.82 17.91 10.40
CA ILE A 229 10.32 16.54 10.59
C ILE A 229 11.25 15.74 11.49
N ASN A 230 10.70 14.66 12.05
CA ASN A 230 11.47 13.58 12.65
C ASN A 230 11.58 12.42 11.67
N LEU A 231 12.64 11.59 11.81
CA LEU A 231 12.83 10.36 11.05
C LEU A 231 13.01 9.18 12.01
N ILE A 232 12.25 8.12 11.78
CA ILE A 232 12.34 6.82 12.45
C ILE A 232 12.58 5.75 11.38
N PHE A 233 13.47 4.80 11.66
CA PHE A 233 13.62 3.59 10.84
C PHE A 233 13.05 2.37 11.58
N LYS A 234 12.36 1.50 10.84
CA LYS A 234 11.85 0.21 11.32
C LYS A 234 12.18 -0.88 10.30
N ASP A 235 12.42 -2.08 10.79
CA ASP A 235 12.77 -3.21 9.95
C ASP A 235 11.52 -3.77 9.25
N TYR A 236 11.64 -4.08 7.96
CA TYR A 236 10.70 -4.88 7.22
C TYR A 236 11.49 -5.89 6.38
N ILE A 237 11.54 -7.14 6.84
CA ILE A 237 12.43 -8.17 6.30
C ILE A 237 11.76 -8.84 5.09
N VAL A 238 12.24 -8.49 3.90
CA VAL A 238 11.70 -8.99 2.63
C VAL A 238 12.70 -9.82 1.82
N ASN A 239 14.02 -9.71 2.13
CA ASN A 239 15.07 -10.38 1.34
C ASN A 239 15.75 -11.55 2.06
N ASP A 240 15.29 -11.93 3.26
CA ASP A 240 15.77 -13.14 3.91
C ASP A 240 15.27 -14.39 3.16
N ILE A 241 16.18 -15.29 2.84
CA ILE A 241 15.92 -16.63 2.29
C ILE A 241 16.45 -17.68 3.26
N PRO A 242 16.07 -18.98 3.12
CA PRO A 242 16.51 -20.02 4.06
C PRO A 242 18.03 -20.12 4.23
N THR A 243 18.80 -19.83 3.18
CA THR A 243 20.26 -19.92 3.14
C THR A 243 20.98 -18.59 3.38
N ASP A 244 20.27 -17.47 3.43
CA ASP A 244 20.82 -16.14 3.68
C ASP A 244 19.88 -15.34 4.59
N LYS A 245 20.31 -15.04 5.81
CA LYS A 245 19.60 -14.25 6.81
C LYS A 245 20.19 -12.86 6.98
N GLY A 246 20.84 -12.36 5.96
CA GLY A 246 21.56 -11.10 6.00
C GLY A 246 20.69 -9.91 6.41
N SER A 247 19.43 -9.84 5.96
CA SER A 247 18.55 -8.75 6.34
C SER A 247 18.28 -8.70 7.85
N SER A 248 17.89 -9.84 8.44
CA SER A 248 17.71 -9.95 9.89
C SER A 248 19.01 -9.71 10.65
N MET A 249 20.13 -10.27 10.20
CA MET A 249 21.45 -10.10 10.82
C MET A 249 21.89 -8.63 10.81
N GLY A 250 21.72 -7.91 9.70
CA GLY A 250 22.02 -6.49 9.57
C GLY A 250 21.16 -5.63 10.50
N ALA A 251 19.86 -5.94 10.57
CA ALA A 251 18.92 -5.28 11.47
C ALA A 251 19.33 -5.47 12.94
N GLU A 252 19.56 -6.71 13.38
CA GLU A 252 20.01 -7.00 14.76
C GLU A 252 21.33 -6.31 15.10
N ALA A 253 22.30 -6.31 14.16
CA ALA A 253 23.58 -5.66 14.36
C ALA A 253 23.46 -4.14 14.52
N SER A 254 22.51 -3.51 13.81
CA SER A 254 22.27 -2.06 13.98
C SER A 254 21.79 -1.71 15.39
N TYR A 255 20.98 -2.58 16.02
CA TYR A 255 20.58 -2.42 17.43
C TYR A 255 21.73 -2.68 18.39
N CYS A 256 22.58 -3.67 18.11
CA CYS A 256 23.77 -3.94 18.91
C CYS A 256 24.75 -2.75 18.92
N ALA A 257 24.90 -2.08 17.79
CA ALA A 257 25.65 -0.83 17.70
C ALA A 257 24.91 0.33 18.40
N GLY A 258 23.58 0.32 18.33
CA GLY A 258 22.71 1.31 18.95
C GLY A 258 22.83 1.36 20.48
N GLU A 259 22.96 0.21 21.17
CA GLU A 259 23.24 0.16 22.62
C GLU A 259 24.46 0.98 23.03
N GLN A 260 25.36 1.21 22.08
CA GLN A 260 26.61 1.94 22.28
C GLN A 260 26.60 3.32 21.59
N GLY A 261 25.42 3.84 21.27
CA GLY A 261 25.21 5.17 20.67
C GLY A 261 25.65 5.26 19.20
N LYS A 262 25.69 4.13 18.48
CA LYS A 262 26.18 4.06 17.10
C LYS A 262 25.12 3.63 16.08
N TYR A 263 23.83 3.65 16.42
CA TYR A 263 22.78 3.15 15.56
C TYR A 263 22.81 3.76 14.15
N TRP A 264 22.67 5.06 14.04
CA TRP A 264 22.59 5.73 12.74
C TRP A 264 23.90 5.71 11.93
N ASN A 265 25.05 5.70 12.64
CA ASN A 265 26.33 5.50 11.99
C ASN A 265 26.43 4.09 11.39
N TYR A 266 25.96 3.09 12.15
CA TYR A 266 26.00 1.71 11.69
C TYR A 266 24.95 1.44 10.59
N HIS A 267 23.78 2.03 10.70
CA HIS A 267 22.75 2.03 9.67
C HIS A 267 23.28 2.57 8.32
N ALA A 268 23.97 3.69 8.34
CA ALA A 268 24.59 4.25 7.14
C ALA A 268 25.70 3.33 6.60
N GLU A 269 26.56 2.82 7.47
CA GLU A 269 27.66 1.92 7.09
C GLU A 269 27.16 0.64 6.37
N LEU A 270 26.03 0.09 6.78
CA LEU A 270 25.42 -1.06 6.11
C LEU A 270 25.03 -0.74 4.68
N TYR A 271 24.33 0.38 4.44
CA TYR A 271 23.94 0.78 3.09
C TYR A 271 25.11 1.27 2.24
N ASP A 272 26.09 1.96 2.82
CA ASP A 272 27.31 2.40 2.12
C ASP A 272 28.15 1.21 1.62
N ASN A 273 28.03 0.06 2.29
CA ASN A 273 28.71 -1.18 1.91
C ASN A 273 27.79 -2.20 1.21
N TRP A 274 26.61 -1.79 0.74
CA TRP A 274 25.65 -2.68 0.09
C TRP A 274 26.24 -3.39 -1.15
N LYS A 275 26.01 -4.71 -1.27
CA LYS A 275 26.60 -5.55 -2.34
C LYS A 275 25.58 -6.45 -3.06
N GLY A 276 24.29 -6.14 -2.95
CA GLY A 276 23.23 -6.89 -3.62
C GLY A 276 22.42 -7.78 -2.70
N GLU A 277 21.21 -8.09 -3.18
CA GLU A 277 20.27 -8.98 -2.49
C GLU A 277 20.74 -10.43 -2.57
N GLY A 278 20.71 -11.16 -1.45
CA GLY A 278 21.00 -12.59 -1.40
C GLY A 278 22.42 -12.97 -1.84
N THR A 279 23.38 -12.06 -1.78
CA THR A 279 24.77 -12.31 -2.21
C THR A 279 25.68 -12.80 -1.08
N GLY A 280 25.14 -12.95 0.14
CA GLY A 280 25.89 -13.42 1.30
C GLY A 280 26.93 -12.42 1.83
N TRP A 281 26.80 -11.13 1.53
CA TRP A 281 27.77 -10.11 1.97
C TRP A 281 27.60 -9.72 3.43
N ILE A 282 26.43 -9.92 4.01
CA ILE A 282 26.18 -9.70 5.44
C ILE A 282 26.53 -11.01 6.16
N THR A 283 27.64 -10.99 6.87
CA THR A 283 28.16 -12.09 7.68
C THR A 283 28.59 -11.56 9.04
N ASN A 284 28.79 -12.42 10.03
CA ASN A 284 29.32 -12.00 11.33
C ASN A 284 30.64 -11.24 11.20
N ASP A 285 31.52 -11.64 10.27
CA ASP A 285 32.81 -10.98 10.06
C ASP A 285 32.64 -9.60 9.44
N SER A 286 31.78 -9.44 8.41
CA SER A 286 31.49 -8.13 7.82
C SER A 286 30.81 -7.20 8.81
N LEU A 287 29.86 -7.71 9.60
CA LEU A 287 29.17 -6.93 10.64
C LEU A 287 30.16 -6.42 11.73
N LYS A 288 31.09 -7.29 12.17
CA LYS A 288 32.15 -6.87 13.10
C LYS A 288 33.10 -5.84 12.47
N GLN A 289 33.38 -5.95 11.16
CA GLN A 289 34.18 -4.96 10.46
C GLN A 289 33.48 -3.60 10.36
N PHE A 290 32.18 -3.57 10.03
CA PHE A 290 31.37 -2.35 10.01
C PHE A 290 31.32 -1.69 11.39
N ALA A 291 31.19 -2.48 12.47
CA ALA A 291 31.22 -1.95 13.82
C ALA A 291 32.55 -1.26 14.17
N LYS A 292 33.67 -1.82 13.72
CA LYS A 292 35.01 -1.17 13.85
C LYS A 292 35.08 0.12 13.05
N ASN A 293 34.57 0.14 11.81
CA ASN A 293 34.61 1.31 10.94
C ASN A 293 33.87 2.50 11.58
N VAL A 294 32.70 2.27 12.18
CA VAL A 294 31.92 3.31 12.87
C VAL A 294 32.35 3.55 14.32
N LYS A 295 33.43 2.88 14.75
CA LYS A 295 34.02 3.01 16.09
C LYS A 295 33.01 2.68 17.20
N VAL A 296 32.38 1.48 17.15
CA VAL A 296 31.63 0.96 18.27
C VAL A 296 32.56 0.79 19.47
N PRO A 297 32.24 1.37 20.65
CA PRO A 297 33.19 1.46 21.77
C PRO A 297 33.65 0.12 22.31
N ASN A 298 32.74 -0.85 22.46
CA ASN A 298 33.04 -2.17 23.04
C ASN A 298 32.71 -3.27 22.02
N MET A 299 33.73 -3.75 21.34
CA MET A 299 33.60 -4.79 20.32
C MET A 299 33.26 -6.16 20.85
N GLU A 300 33.63 -6.47 22.11
CA GLU A 300 33.26 -7.72 22.76
C GLU A 300 31.75 -7.75 23.05
N GLN A 301 31.21 -6.67 23.63
CA GLN A 301 29.76 -6.51 23.84
C GLN A 301 28.99 -6.62 22.52
N PHE A 302 29.47 -5.95 21.46
CA PHE A 302 28.86 -6.02 20.14
C PHE A 302 28.85 -7.46 19.60
N SER A 303 29.98 -8.17 19.69
CA SER A 303 30.08 -9.55 19.20
C SER A 303 29.13 -10.49 19.95
N ASN A 304 29.10 -10.41 21.28
CA ASN A 304 28.17 -11.19 22.09
C ASN A 304 26.71 -10.89 21.79
N CYS A 305 26.39 -9.63 21.48
CA CYS A 305 25.04 -9.19 21.13
C CYS A 305 24.58 -9.84 19.83
N ILE A 306 25.38 -9.77 18.74
CA ILE A 306 25.00 -10.37 17.45
C ILE A 306 24.98 -11.90 17.50
N GLU A 307 25.92 -12.53 18.23
CA GLU A 307 26.00 -13.99 18.35
C GLU A 307 24.85 -14.59 19.16
N SER A 308 24.27 -13.82 20.09
CA SER A 308 23.13 -14.24 20.90
C SER A 308 21.77 -13.97 20.25
N ASN A 309 21.73 -13.34 19.06
CA ASN A 309 20.50 -12.89 18.39
C ASN A 309 19.60 -12.05 19.33
N LYS A 310 20.22 -11.16 20.11
CA LYS A 310 19.58 -10.41 21.20
C LYS A 310 18.36 -9.64 20.76
N TYR A 311 18.34 -9.15 19.52
CA TYR A 311 17.29 -8.29 18.98
C TYR A 311 16.37 -8.97 17.96
N SER A 312 16.45 -10.30 17.80
CA SER A 312 15.61 -11.03 16.84
C SER A 312 14.11 -10.79 17.04
N THR A 313 13.64 -10.80 18.29
CA THR A 313 12.22 -10.49 18.62
C THR A 313 11.85 -9.05 18.25
N LEU A 314 12.75 -8.09 18.41
CA LEU A 314 12.51 -6.69 18.06
C LEU A 314 12.38 -6.50 16.55
N VAL A 315 13.29 -7.11 15.79
CA VAL A 315 13.24 -7.13 14.30
C VAL A 315 11.94 -7.77 13.84
N GLN A 316 11.58 -8.92 14.40
CA GLN A 316 10.33 -9.61 14.06
C GLN A 316 9.08 -8.78 14.37
N ASN A 317 9.07 -8.05 15.49
CA ASN A 317 7.96 -7.18 15.84
C ASN A 317 7.79 -6.03 14.83
N ASN A 318 8.89 -5.43 14.38
CA ASN A 318 8.82 -4.39 13.33
C ASN A 318 8.33 -4.96 12.00
N ASP A 319 8.83 -6.13 11.58
CA ASP A 319 8.39 -6.84 10.40
C ASP A 319 6.88 -7.17 10.46
N ASN A 320 6.41 -7.65 11.60
CA ASN A 320 4.98 -7.92 11.82
C ASN A 320 4.12 -6.66 11.72
N ILE A 321 4.60 -5.51 12.21
CA ILE A 321 3.90 -4.22 12.04
C ILE A 321 3.79 -3.87 10.56
N ALA A 322 4.88 -3.95 9.79
CA ALA A 322 4.87 -3.67 8.36
C ALA A 322 3.87 -4.55 7.61
N ARG A 323 3.87 -5.86 7.89
CA ARG A 323 2.92 -6.82 7.29
C ARG A 323 1.49 -6.57 7.70
N SER A 324 1.23 -6.27 8.98
CA SER A 324 -0.12 -5.96 9.47
C SER A 324 -0.69 -4.67 8.91
N MET A 325 0.19 -3.74 8.50
CA MET A 325 -0.18 -2.53 7.78
C MET A 325 -0.39 -2.74 6.28
N GLY A 326 -0.16 -3.95 5.76
CA GLY A 326 -0.31 -4.27 4.35
C GLY A 326 0.74 -3.60 3.46
N LEU A 327 1.93 -3.26 4.00
CA LEU A 327 2.99 -2.70 3.18
C LEU A 327 3.46 -3.75 2.16
N SER A 328 3.57 -3.35 0.90
CA SER A 328 3.83 -4.27 -0.22
C SER A 328 5.31 -4.52 -0.49
N GLY A 329 6.22 -3.79 0.19
CA GLY A 329 7.66 -3.92 0.00
C GLY A 329 8.45 -2.79 0.65
N THR A 330 9.75 -2.78 0.39
CA THR A 330 10.71 -1.82 0.94
C THR A 330 11.41 -1.01 -0.17
N PRO A 331 11.77 0.26 0.11
CA PRO A 331 11.37 1.01 1.28
C PRO A 331 9.90 1.42 1.21
N SER A 332 9.23 1.54 2.36
CA SER A 332 7.91 2.18 2.48
C SER A 332 7.99 3.26 3.54
N PHE A 333 7.41 4.43 3.26
CA PHE A 333 7.47 5.57 4.17
C PHE A 333 6.08 5.95 4.63
N ILE A 334 5.90 6.06 5.95
CA ILE A 334 4.64 6.50 6.55
C ILE A 334 4.86 7.89 7.11
N LEU A 335 4.09 8.85 6.63
CA LEU A 335 4.10 10.22 7.12
C LEU A 335 3.00 10.40 8.15
N ILE A 336 3.39 10.79 9.34
CA ILE A 336 2.50 10.99 10.49
C ILE A 336 2.58 12.46 10.90
N LYS A 337 1.44 13.11 11.06
CA LYS A 337 1.32 14.46 11.60
C LYS A 337 0.31 14.48 12.74
N ASP A 338 0.67 15.05 13.87
CA ASP A 338 -0.19 15.17 15.06
C ASP A 338 -0.85 13.83 15.45
N ASN A 339 -0.06 12.73 15.41
CA ASN A 339 -0.46 11.36 15.65
C ASN A 339 -1.43 10.75 14.60
N ASN A 340 -1.68 11.42 13.48
CA ASN A 340 -2.50 10.89 12.40
C ASN A 340 -1.59 10.46 11.23
N ILE A 341 -1.84 9.28 10.67
CA ILE A 341 -1.20 8.87 9.42
C ILE A 341 -1.81 9.70 8.29
N GLU A 342 -0.99 10.50 7.63
CA GLU A 342 -1.40 11.40 6.56
C GLU A 342 -1.27 10.78 5.18
N THR A 343 -0.22 10.00 4.97
CA THR A 343 0.04 9.33 3.69
C THR A 343 1.12 8.26 3.82
N ILE A 344 1.13 7.36 2.84
CA ILE A 344 2.19 6.36 2.66
C ILE A 344 2.85 6.63 1.30
N ILE A 345 4.17 6.70 1.28
CA ILE A 345 4.97 6.80 0.06
C ILE A 345 5.62 5.44 -0.17
N PRO A 346 5.30 4.72 -1.26
CA PRO A 346 5.89 3.44 -1.59
C PRO A 346 7.18 3.59 -2.39
N GLY A 347 8.20 2.84 -2.05
CA GLY A 347 9.42 2.72 -2.83
C GLY A 347 10.37 3.91 -2.76
N ALA A 348 11.53 3.75 -3.41
CA ALA A 348 12.58 4.75 -3.52
C ALA A 348 12.24 5.79 -4.60
N LEU A 349 11.24 6.62 -4.33
CA LEU A 349 10.86 7.71 -5.23
C LEU A 349 11.92 8.83 -5.25
N PRO A 350 11.95 9.66 -6.31
CA PRO A 350 12.81 10.84 -6.39
C PRO A 350 12.56 11.81 -5.22
N TYR A 351 13.61 12.56 -4.84
CA TYR A 351 13.56 13.52 -3.74
C TYR A 351 12.40 14.54 -3.87
N GLU A 352 12.10 14.96 -5.08
CA GLU A 352 11.07 15.97 -5.38
C GLU A 352 9.67 15.53 -4.90
N ILE A 353 9.39 14.23 -4.92
CA ILE A 353 8.10 13.68 -4.43
C ILE A 353 8.02 13.80 -2.90
N PHE A 354 9.10 13.49 -2.21
CA PHE A 354 9.17 13.69 -0.75
C PHE A 354 9.09 15.16 -0.40
N GLU A 355 9.83 16.02 -1.11
CA GLU A 355 9.82 17.45 -0.87
C GLU A 355 8.43 18.07 -1.03
N GLN A 356 7.73 17.76 -2.12
CA GLN A 356 6.36 18.24 -2.36
C GLN A 356 5.41 17.76 -1.27
N THR A 357 5.50 16.48 -0.90
CA THR A 357 4.61 15.88 0.09
C THR A 357 4.85 16.48 1.48
N LEU A 358 6.11 16.59 1.89
CA LEU A 358 6.49 17.18 3.18
C LEU A 358 6.12 18.66 3.26
N ASN A 359 6.38 19.44 2.22
CA ASN A 359 5.99 20.85 2.18
C ASN A 359 4.47 21.04 2.26
N ARG A 360 3.68 20.18 1.62
CA ARG A 360 2.22 20.19 1.76
C ARG A 360 1.79 19.95 3.21
N LEU A 361 2.39 18.98 3.91
CA LEU A 361 2.06 18.70 5.31
C LEU A 361 2.48 19.83 6.25
N LEU A 362 3.58 20.52 5.93
CA LEU A 362 4.06 21.67 6.72
C LEU A 362 3.20 22.91 6.56
N SER A 363 2.49 23.05 5.43
CA SER A 363 1.65 24.24 5.13
C SER A 363 0.20 24.10 5.61
N ASN A 364 -0.23 22.93 5.98
CA ASN A 364 -1.54 22.64 6.58
C ASN A 364 -1.46 22.66 8.10
#